data_244a6be3fc1e08d12b5ebfafb61c4073
#
_entry.id   244a6be3fc1e08d12b5ebfafb61c4073
#
_cell.length_a   1.000
_cell.length_b   1.000
_cell.length_c   1.000
_cell.angle_alpha   90.00
_cell.angle_beta   90.00
_cell.angle_gamma   90.00
#
_symmetry.space_group_name_H-M   'P 1'
#
loop_
_entity.id
_entity.type
_entity.pdbx_description
1 polymer ?
#
loop_
_entity_poly.entity_id
_entity_poly.type
_entity_poly.pdbx_seq_one_letter_code
_entity_poly.pdbx_strand_id
1 'polypeptide(L)'
;MVRVLIADDHTMVREGLRWALEHAGLDVVGEAADGEEAVDMAEQHHPDVVLMDLSLPVLSGAAATKRIRALMPNTSVLVLSMLSDDTAVSSALDAGAGGYLVKDCTTTEIVDAVNRVARGERVIAPSVAGAPGAAAHHGAQPSRPTLSSTRPLISKREEEVLRLMATGVSIPEAARRLFISVKTVKNHLSSIYQKLDSHDRAQAVLKAMRMGLIRMD
;
A
#
# COMPACT_ATOMS: atom_id res chain seq x y z
N MET A 1 -13.63 23.30 1.27
CA MET A 1 -13.96 21.85 1.51
C MET A 1 -13.03 21.08 0.62
N VAL A 2 -12.32 20.09 1.14
CA VAL A 2 -11.36 19.30 0.34
C VAL A 2 -12.14 18.42 -0.63
N ARG A 3 -11.79 18.48 -1.91
CA ARG A 3 -12.41 17.73 -3.01
C ARG A 3 -11.63 16.45 -3.25
N VAL A 4 -12.31 15.30 -3.18
CA VAL A 4 -11.70 13.99 -3.23
C VAL A 4 -12.26 13.16 -4.39
N LEU A 5 -11.39 12.58 -5.21
CA LEU A 5 -11.71 11.54 -6.19
C LEU A 5 -11.31 10.17 -5.61
N ILE A 6 -12.17 9.16 -5.73
CA ILE A 6 -11.90 7.79 -5.26
C ILE A 6 -11.65 6.90 -6.48
N ALA A 7 -10.55 6.16 -6.49
CA ALA A 7 -10.20 5.21 -7.54
C ALA A 7 -9.89 3.82 -6.93
N ASP A 8 -10.82 2.87 -7.09
CA ASP A 8 -10.76 1.50 -6.59
C ASP A 8 -11.63 0.60 -7.47
N ASP A 9 -11.21 -0.60 -7.81
CA ASP A 9 -11.98 -1.53 -8.65
C ASP A 9 -13.14 -2.23 -7.91
N HIS A 10 -13.15 -2.14 -6.58
CA HIS A 10 -14.19 -2.75 -5.74
C HIS A 10 -15.29 -1.75 -5.38
N THR A 11 -16.48 -1.92 -5.95
CA THR A 11 -17.66 -1.03 -5.71
C THR A 11 -17.96 -0.82 -4.23
N MET A 12 -17.99 -1.90 -3.44
CA MET A 12 -18.26 -1.82 -1.99
C MET A 12 -17.24 -0.98 -1.23
N VAL A 13 -15.98 -0.98 -1.67
CA VAL A 13 -14.92 -0.14 -1.07
C VAL A 13 -15.17 1.32 -1.41
N ARG A 14 -15.46 1.62 -2.69
CA ARG A 14 -15.77 3.00 -3.11
C ARG A 14 -16.98 3.57 -2.37
N GLU A 15 -18.08 2.82 -2.30
CA GLU A 15 -19.28 3.24 -1.56
C GLU A 15 -19.00 3.49 -0.07
N GLY A 16 -18.25 2.60 0.57
CA GLY A 16 -17.85 2.75 1.96
C GLY A 16 -16.96 3.98 2.20
N LEU A 17 -15.97 4.21 1.32
CA LEU A 17 -15.10 5.38 1.36
C LEU A 17 -15.88 6.68 1.11
N ARG A 18 -16.76 6.71 0.11
CA ARG A 18 -17.63 7.85 -0.16
C ARG A 18 -18.41 8.23 1.08
N TRP A 19 -19.16 7.27 1.64
CA TRP A 19 -19.97 7.49 2.82
C TRP A 19 -19.13 8.08 3.97
N ALA A 20 -17.98 7.50 4.21
CA ALA A 20 -17.08 7.91 5.29
C ALA A 20 -16.52 9.33 5.11
N LEU A 21 -16.07 9.66 3.89
CA LEU A 21 -15.49 10.97 3.57
C LEU A 21 -16.55 12.06 3.60
N GLU A 22 -17.74 11.82 3.05
CA GLU A 22 -18.85 12.78 3.06
C GLU A 22 -19.35 13.04 4.50
N HIS A 23 -19.44 12.02 5.36
CA HIS A 23 -19.76 12.18 6.77
C HIS A 23 -18.71 12.97 7.56
N ALA A 24 -17.46 12.93 7.11
CA ALA A 24 -16.38 13.74 7.67
C ALA A 24 -16.31 15.17 7.10
N GLY A 25 -17.26 15.56 6.23
CA GLY A 25 -17.34 16.89 5.64
C GLY A 25 -16.39 17.11 4.46
N LEU A 26 -15.93 16.06 3.79
CA LEU A 26 -15.17 16.13 2.54
C LEU A 26 -16.12 16.03 1.33
N ASP A 27 -15.74 16.58 0.19
CA ASP A 27 -16.54 16.57 -1.03
C ASP A 27 -16.03 15.49 -1.99
N VAL A 28 -16.79 14.40 -2.14
CA VAL A 28 -16.43 13.33 -3.09
C VAL A 28 -16.94 13.68 -4.48
N VAL A 29 -16.04 14.17 -5.33
CA VAL A 29 -16.35 14.71 -6.65
C VAL A 29 -16.49 13.64 -7.73
N GLY A 30 -16.07 12.40 -7.48
CA GLY A 30 -16.19 11.29 -8.42
C GLY A 30 -15.67 9.98 -7.87
N GLU A 31 -15.97 8.90 -8.60
CA GLU A 31 -15.51 7.54 -8.36
C GLU A 31 -15.05 6.92 -9.68
N ALA A 32 -13.87 6.32 -9.69
CA ALA A 32 -13.30 5.62 -10.84
C ALA A 32 -13.11 4.13 -10.50
N ALA A 33 -13.38 3.25 -11.45
CA ALA A 33 -13.23 1.80 -11.31
C ALA A 33 -11.92 1.28 -11.92
N ASP A 34 -11.21 2.12 -12.67
CA ASP A 34 -9.91 1.79 -13.27
C ASP A 34 -8.98 3.03 -13.31
N GLY A 35 -7.73 2.80 -13.72
CA GLY A 35 -6.72 3.85 -13.69
C GLY A 35 -6.84 4.88 -14.81
N GLU A 36 -7.40 4.53 -15.99
CA GLU A 36 -7.65 5.49 -17.07
C GLU A 36 -8.82 6.40 -16.68
N GLU A 37 -9.93 5.82 -16.20
CA GLU A 37 -11.06 6.56 -15.68
C GLU A 37 -10.64 7.53 -14.55
N ALA A 38 -9.73 7.08 -13.66
CA ALA A 38 -9.20 7.92 -12.59
C ALA A 38 -8.44 9.15 -13.13
N VAL A 39 -7.67 9.00 -14.21
CA VAL A 39 -6.98 10.12 -14.84
C VAL A 39 -7.97 11.07 -15.49
N ASP A 40 -8.92 10.55 -16.29
CA ASP A 40 -9.90 11.36 -17.02
C ASP A 40 -10.80 12.15 -16.05
N MET A 41 -11.27 11.51 -14.99
CA MET A 41 -12.08 12.18 -13.96
C MET A 41 -11.27 13.19 -13.14
N ALA A 42 -9.99 12.94 -12.88
CA ALA A 42 -9.14 13.92 -12.23
C ALA A 42 -8.96 15.19 -13.11
N GLU A 43 -8.77 15.02 -14.41
CA GLU A 43 -8.72 16.15 -15.36
C GLU A 43 -10.05 16.91 -15.43
N GLN A 44 -11.18 16.21 -15.39
CA GLN A 44 -12.50 16.81 -15.45
C GLN A 44 -12.88 17.57 -14.18
N HIS A 45 -12.58 16.98 -13.02
CA HIS A 45 -13.07 17.48 -11.73
C HIS A 45 -12.06 18.31 -10.95
N HIS A 46 -10.77 18.25 -11.30
CA HIS A 46 -9.68 18.93 -10.59
C HIS A 46 -9.77 18.72 -9.06
N PRO A 47 -9.70 17.47 -8.55
CA PRO A 47 -9.75 17.20 -7.12
C PRO A 47 -8.49 17.72 -6.42
N ASP A 48 -8.62 18.03 -5.12
CA ASP A 48 -7.48 18.34 -4.27
C ASP A 48 -6.67 17.07 -3.97
N VAL A 49 -7.39 15.94 -3.77
CA VAL A 49 -6.79 14.64 -3.45
C VAL A 49 -7.45 13.54 -4.28
N VAL A 50 -6.64 12.63 -4.80
CA VAL A 50 -7.09 11.35 -5.35
C VAL A 50 -6.73 10.24 -4.36
N LEU A 51 -7.74 9.51 -3.86
CA LEU A 51 -7.53 8.22 -3.20
C LEU A 51 -7.35 7.14 -4.25
N MET A 52 -6.18 6.51 -4.31
CA MET A 52 -5.77 5.66 -5.42
C MET A 52 -5.44 4.25 -4.94
N ASP A 53 -6.16 3.23 -5.39
CA ASP A 53 -5.68 1.86 -5.28
C ASP A 53 -4.55 1.59 -6.29
N LEU A 54 -3.56 0.79 -5.90
CA LEU A 54 -2.50 0.37 -6.82
C LEU A 54 -2.94 -0.73 -7.78
N SER A 55 -3.86 -1.58 -7.35
CA SER A 55 -4.28 -2.80 -8.09
C SER A 55 -5.45 -2.54 -9.03
N LEU A 56 -5.43 -1.42 -9.76
CA LEU A 56 -6.46 -1.08 -10.73
C LEU A 56 -6.28 -1.82 -12.06
N PRO A 57 -7.38 -2.18 -12.74
CA PRO A 57 -7.34 -2.69 -14.10
C PRO A 57 -7.03 -1.57 -15.12
N VAL A 58 -6.80 -1.93 -16.36
CA VAL A 58 -6.48 -1.07 -17.51
C VAL A 58 -5.17 -0.33 -17.33
N LEU A 59 -5.11 0.62 -16.39
CA LEU A 59 -3.90 1.35 -16.01
C LEU A 59 -3.65 1.16 -14.51
N SER A 60 -2.46 0.68 -14.13
CA SER A 60 -2.13 0.50 -12.71
C SER A 60 -2.16 1.83 -11.94
N GLY A 61 -2.52 1.79 -10.65
CA GLY A 61 -2.60 2.99 -9.83
C GLY A 61 -1.29 3.77 -9.73
N ALA A 62 -0.12 3.10 -9.79
CA ALA A 62 1.18 3.78 -9.84
C ALA A 62 1.35 4.55 -11.15
N ALA A 63 0.97 3.96 -12.30
CA ALA A 63 1.03 4.63 -13.60
C ALA A 63 0.02 5.79 -13.68
N ALA A 64 -1.20 5.60 -13.18
CA ALA A 64 -2.22 6.65 -13.05
C ALA A 64 -1.72 7.80 -12.16
N THR A 65 -1.12 7.48 -11.00
CA THR A 65 -0.50 8.47 -10.11
C THR A 65 0.53 9.32 -10.85
N LYS A 66 1.46 8.69 -11.57
CA LYS A 66 2.50 9.39 -12.34
C LYS A 66 1.89 10.33 -13.38
N ARG A 67 0.85 9.89 -14.08
CA ARG A 67 0.16 10.69 -15.11
C ARG A 67 -0.61 11.86 -14.50
N ILE A 68 -1.36 11.63 -13.42
CA ILE A 68 -2.07 12.68 -12.68
C ILE A 68 -1.09 13.74 -12.17
N ARG A 69 0.02 13.33 -11.54
CA ARG A 69 1.01 14.27 -11.02
C ARG A 69 1.73 15.08 -12.11
N ALA A 70 1.89 14.52 -13.31
CA ALA A 70 2.48 15.24 -14.44
C ALA A 70 1.50 16.28 -15.05
N LEU A 71 0.21 15.94 -15.16
CA LEU A 71 -0.82 16.80 -15.74
C LEU A 71 -1.35 17.83 -14.72
N MET A 72 -1.47 17.43 -13.46
CA MET A 72 -2.08 18.24 -12.39
C MET A 72 -1.16 18.31 -11.16
N PRO A 73 -0.12 19.16 -11.18
CA PRO A 73 0.85 19.24 -10.08
C PRO A 73 0.25 19.63 -8.72
N ASN A 74 -0.90 20.29 -8.72
CA ASN A 74 -1.61 20.72 -7.50
C ASN A 74 -2.50 19.61 -6.91
N THR A 75 -2.87 18.59 -7.68
CA THR A 75 -3.63 17.43 -7.18
C THR A 75 -2.68 16.49 -6.45
N SER A 76 -2.95 16.21 -5.21
CA SER A 76 -2.20 15.24 -4.41
C SER A 76 -2.77 13.84 -4.59
N VAL A 77 -1.93 12.82 -4.55
CA VAL A 77 -2.38 11.42 -4.61
C VAL A 77 -2.05 10.73 -3.30
N LEU A 78 -3.07 10.19 -2.62
CA LEU A 78 -2.94 9.33 -1.45
C LEU A 78 -3.23 7.89 -1.87
N VAL A 79 -2.21 7.06 -1.86
CA VAL A 79 -2.35 5.64 -2.18
C VAL A 79 -2.99 4.90 -1.02
N LEU A 80 -4.00 4.07 -1.31
CA LEU A 80 -4.68 3.20 -0.36
C LEU A 80 -4.66 1.78 -0.92
N SER A 81 -3.79 0.91 -0.44
CA SER A 81 -3.53 -0.40 -1.03
C SER A 81 -3.51 -1.54 0.00
N MET A 82 -3.85 -2.76 -0.43
CA MET A 82 -3.64 -3.98 0.38
C MET A 82 -2.17 -4.39 0.46
N LEU A 83 -1.31 -3.81 -0.38
CA LEU A 83 0.12 -4.09 -0.41
C LEU A 83 0.83 -3.25 0.65
N SER A 84 1.74 -3.88 1.38
CA SER A 84 2.55 -3.22 2.42
C SER A 84 4.06 -3.48 2.23
N ASP A 85 4.43 -4.06 1.08
CA ASP A 85 5.83 -4.34 0.77
C ASP A 85 6.57 -3.08 0.29
N ASP A 86 7.88 -3.06 0.54
CA ASP A 86 8.75 -1.93 0.23
C ASP A 86 8.73 -1.55 -1.27
N THR A 87 8.47 -2.51 -2.15
CA THR A 87 8.46 -2.31 -3.60
C THR A 87 7.24 -1.52 -4.04
N ALA A 88 6.05 -1.88 -3.52
CA ALA A 88 4.80 -1.17 -3.80
C ALA A 88 4.86 0.27 -3.27
N VAL A 89 5.36 0.43 -2.04
CA VAL A 89 5.53 1.76 -1.41
C VAL A 89 6.51 2.62 -2.21
N SER A 90 7.70 2.09 -2.54
CA SER A 90 8.69 2.83 -3.33
C SER A 90 8.15 3.20 -4.69
N SER A 91 7.47 2.27 -5.40
CA SER A 91 6.87 2.54 -6.70
C SER A 91 5.83 3.66 -6.66
N ALA A 92 4.99 3.69 -5.62
CA ALA A 92 3.99 4.74 -5.44
C ALA A 92 4.65 6.11 -5.16
N LEU A 93 5.67 6.14 -4.30
CA LEU A 93 6.40 7.38 -3.98
C LEU A 93 7.20 7.90 -5.17
N ASP A 94 7.84 7.02 -5.94
CA ASP A 94 8.57 7.37 -7.17
C ASP A 94 7.62 7.88 -8.27
N ALA A 95 6.36 7.40 -8.27
CA ALA A 95 5.30 7.93 -9.12
C ALA A 95 4.81 9.32 -8.68
N GLY A 96 5.23 9.83 -7.53
CA GLY A 96 4.88 11.14 -7.00
C GLY A 96 3.70 11.15 -6.02
N ALA A 97 3.37 10.01 -5.41
CA ALA A 97 2.35 9.97 -4.37
C ALA A 97 2.72 10.85 -3.17
N GLY A 98 1.77 11.63 -2.68
CA GLY A 98 1.88 12.46 -1.47
C GLY A 98 1.73 11.65 -0.19
N GLY A 99 1.16 10.44 -0.27
CA GLY A 99 1.01 9.56 0.88
C GLY A 99 0.73 8.11 0.51
N TYR A 100 0.89 7.22 1.51
CA TYR A 100 0.64 5.80 1.38
C TYR A 100 0.01 5.24 2.66
N LEU A 101 -1.15 4.63 2.53
CA LEU A 101 -1.84 3.91 3.59
C LEU A 101 -2.10 2.45 3.16
N VAL A 102 -2.17 1.55 4.14
CA VAL A 102 -2.63 0.18 3.93
C VAL A 102 -4.14 0.12 4.17
N LYS A 103 -4.89 -0.63 3.36
CA LYS A 103 -6.37 -0.74 3.43
C LYS A 103 -6.91 -1.38 4.73
N ASP A 104 -6.06 -1.73 5.69
CA ASP A 104 -6.44 -2.16 7.04
C ASP A 104 -6.54 -1.00 8.05
N CYS A 105 -6.27 0.24 7.62
CA CYS A 105 -6.42 1.43 8.44
C CYS A 105 -7.91 1.78 8.67
N THR A 106 -8.15 2.51 9.76
CA THR A 106 -9.50 2.97 10.11
C THR A 106 -9.95 4.13 9.21
N THR A 107 -11.27 4.32 9.11
CA THR A 107 -11.85 5.48 8.40
C THR A 107 -11.32 6.81 8.91
N THR A 108 -11.13 6.95 10.22
CA THR A 108 -10.58 8.18 10.84
C THR A 108 -9.16 8.45 10.36
N GLU A 109 -8.33 7.42 10.23
CA GLU A 109 -6.97 7.56 9.71
C GLU A 109 -6.95 7.97 8.24
N ILE A 110 -7.89 7.44 7.43
CA ILE A 110 -8.03 7.84 6.02
C ILE A 110 -8.40 9.32 5.93
N VAL A 111 -9.40 9.77 6.69
CA VAL A 111 -9.86 11.17 6.71
C VAL A 111 -8.74 12.12 7.16
N ASP A 112 -8.00 11.79 8.22
CA ASP A 112 -6.84 12.56 8.67
C ASP A 112 -5.78 12.65 7.58
N ALA A 113 -5.45 11.51 6.97
CA ALA A 113 -4.46 11.43 5.90
C ALA A 113 -4.85 12.27 4.67
N VAL A 114 -6.12 12.21 4.24
CA VAL A 114 -6.64 13.04 3.14
C VAL A 114 -6.46 14.53 3.46
N ASN A 115 -6.85 14.97 4.66
CA ASN A 115 -6.72 16.38 5.06
C ASN A 115 -5.25 16.82 5.12
N ARG A 116 -4.34 15.97 5.56
CA ARG A 116 -2.89 16.26 5.63
C ARG A 116 -2.27 16.32 4.24
N VAL A 117 -2.57 15.35 3.37
CA VAL A 117 -2.08 15.30 2.00
C VAL A 117 -2.61 16.47 1.17
N ALA A 118 -3.85 16.92 1.41
CA ALA A 118 -4.42 18.12 0.80
C ALA A 118 -3.64 19.41 1.18
N ARG A 119 -3.00 19.43 2.35
CA ARG A 119 -2.13 20.56 2.79
C ARG A 119 -0.68 20.40 2.29
N GLY A 120 -0.39 19.40 1.48
CA GLY A 120 0.95 19.12 0.98
C GLY A 120 1.85 18.37 1.98
N GLU A 121 1.29 17.89 3.11
CA GLU A 121 2.05 17.04 4.04
C GLU A 121 2.24 15.65 3.45
N ARG A 122 3.40 15.04 3.71
CA ARG A 122 3.64 13.65 3.34
C ARG A 122 3.11 12.71 4.42
N VAL A 123 2.29 11.75 4.04
CA VAL A 123 1.68 10.78 4.96
C VAL A 123 2.08 9.37 4.56
N ILE A 124 2.82 8.69 5.43
CA ILE A 124 3.19 7.28 5.24
C ILE A 124 2.78 6.53 6.49
N ALA A 125 1.97 5.48 6.33
CA ALA A 125 1.55 4.66 7.47
C ALA A 125 2.77 4.11 8.23
N PRO A 126 2.76 4.08 9.57
CA PRO A 126 3.88 3.55 10.37
C PRO A 126 4.27 2.13 9.99
N SER A 127 3.31 1.32 9.55
CA SER A 127 3.52 -0.06 9.08
C SER A 127 4.41 -0.15 7.83
N VAL A 128 4.55 0.94 7.06
CA VAL A 128 5.35 1.03 5.83
C VAL A 128 6.41 2.15 5.87
N ALA A 129 6.51 2.89 6.97
CA ALA A 129 7.46 4.01 7.13
C ALA A 129 8.95 3.58 7.09
N GLY A 130 9.22 2.29 7.09
CA GLY A 130 10.56 1.71 6.92
C GLY A 130 11.02 1.58 5.46
N ALA A 131 10.20 1.86 4.45
CA ALA A 131 10.56 1.71 3.04
C ALA A 131 11.65 2.71 2.58
N PRO A 132 12.59 2.32 1.70
CA PRO A 132 13.73 3.16 1.30
C PRO A 132 13.39 4.52 0.70
N GLY A 133 12.20 4.67 0.11
CA GLY A 133 11.71 5.93 -0.46
C GLY A 133 11.09 6.90 0.55
N ALA A 134 10.77 6.45 1.77
CA ALA A 134 10.07 7.27 2.76
C ALA A 134 10.96 8.34 3.40
N ALA A 135 12.28 8.14 3.43
CA ALA A 135 13.23 9.00 4.14
C ALA A 135 13.80 10.17 3.31
N ALA A 136 13.53 10.26 2.01
CA ALA A 136 14.31 11.10 1.10
C ALA A 136 13.99 12.60 1.10
N HIS A 137 12.97 13.10 1.84
CA HIS A 137 12.55 14.51 1.75
C HIS A 137 12.18 15.19 3.09
N HIS A 138 12.82 14.85 4.18
CA HIS A 138 12.83 15.73 5.34
C HIS A 138 14.13 16.52 5.32
N GLY A 139 14.03 17.82 5.05
CA GLY A 139 15.14 18.75 5.22
C GLY A 139 15.58 18.83 6.68
N ALA A 140 16.53 18.00 7.07
CA ALA A 140 17.29 18.11 8.31
C ALA A 140 18.68 17.55 8.10
N GLN A 141 19.67 18.24 8.64
CA GLN A 141 21.11 18.10 8.53
C GLN A 141 21.66 16.67 8.59
N PRO A 142 22.82 16.41 7.98
CA PRO A 142 23.41 15.07 7.90
C PRO A 142 23.90 14.62 9.27
N SER A 143 23.17 13.74 9.91
CA SER A 143 23.67 12.94 11.03
C SER A 143 24.41 11.74 10.46
N ARG A 144 25.61 11.49 10.99
CA ARG A 144 26.56 10.44 10.61
C ARG A 144 25.90 9.08 10.47
N PRO A 145 26.33 8.22 9.51
CA PRO A 145 25.84 6.86 9.39
C PRO A 145 26.31 6.02 10.58
N THR A 146 25.40 5.65 11.47
CA THR A 146 25.61 4.52 12.36
C THR A 146 25.32 3.24 11.59
N LEU A 147 26.36 2.47 11.33
CA LEU A 147 26.33 1.10 10.84
C LEU A 147 25.52 0.22 11.79
N SER A 148 24.66 -0.63 11.23
CA SER A 148 23.95 -1.75 11.86
C SER A 148 22.45 -1.56 12.11
N SER A 149 21.66 -1.78 11.06
CA SER A 149 20.41 -2.53 11.22
C SER A 149 20.20 -3.35 9.96
N THR A 150 20.51 -4.62 10.01
CA THR A 150 20.14 -5.63 9.02
C THR A 150 18.62 -5.64 8.93
N ARG A 151 18.08 -5.07 7.85
CA ARG A 151 16.66 -5.10 7.54
C ARG A 151 16.24 -6.56 7.37
N PRO A 152 15.17 -7.04 8.03
CA PRO A 152 14.69 -8.38 7.80
C PRO A 152 14.27 -8.53 6.33
N LEU A 153 14.72 -9.59 5.67
CA LEU A 153 14.44 -9.88 4.26
C LEU A 153 12.94 -10.06 3.99
N ILE A 154 12.19 -10.50 5.00
CA ILE A 154 10.73 -10.67 4.98
C ILE A 154 10.09 -9.85 6.09
N SER A 155 8.87 -9.36 5.84
CA SER A 155 8.08 -8.64 6.84
C SER A 155 7.61 -9.57 7.98
N LYS A 156 7.22 -9.02 9.13
CA LYS A 156 6.63 -9.80 10.24
C LYS A 156 5.42 -10.64 9.77
N ARG A 157 4.58 -10.06 8.92
CA ARG A 157 3.39 -10.75 8.41
C ARG A 157 3.75 -11.89 7.44
N GLU A 158 4.75 -11.70 6.61
CA GLU A 158 5.29 -12.76 5.74
C GLU A 158 5.94 -13.87 6.57
N GLU A 159 6.63 -13.51 7.65
CA GLU A 159 7.19 -14.47 8.60
C GLU A 159 6.10 -15.32 9.27
N GLU A 160 4.99 -14.71 9.73
CA GLU A 160 3.83 -15.43 10.28
C GLU A 160 3.21 -16.40 9.28
N VAL A 161 3.00 -15.95 8.04
CA VAL A 161 2.50 -16.80 6.96
C VAL A 161 3.47 -17.96 6.71
N LEU A 162 4.77 -17.67 6.62
CA LEU A 162 5.79 -18.66 6.33
C LEU A 162 5.94 -19.70 7.46
N ARG A 163 5.84 -19.28 8.72
CA ARG A 163 5.81 -20.19 9.88
C ARG A 163 4.62 -21.15 9.81
N LEU A 164 3.43 -20.64 9.51
CA LEU A 164 2.25 -21.51 9.32
C LEU A 164 2.43 -22.45 8.13
N MET A 165 3.05 -21.98 7.05
CA MET A 165 3.38 -22.88 5.94
C MET A 165 4.38 -23.97 6.37
N ALA A 166 5.36 -23.67 7.20
CA ALA A 166 6.33 -24.63 7.69
C ALA A 166 5.68 -25.76 8.52
N THR A 167 4.58 -25.47 9.26
CA THR A 167 3.84 -26.52 10.00
C THR A 167 2.94 -27.41 9.14
N GLY A 168 2.91 -27.22 7.84
CA GLY A 168 2.15 -28.10 6.93
C GLY A 168 0.68 -27.72 6.75
N VAL A 169 0.16 -26.63 7.38
CA VAL A 169 -1.24 -26.23 7.23
C VAL A 169 -1.57 -25.79 5.80
N SER A 170 -2.82 -25.97 5.39
CA SER A 170 -3.28 -25.53 4.07
C SER A 170 -3.44 -24.01 4.01
N ILE A 171 -3.43 -23.44 2.80
CA ILE A 171 -3.66 -22.00 2.60
C ILE A 171 -5.00 -21.53 3.21
N PRO A 172 -6.14 -22.23 3.04
CA PRO A 172 -7.38 -21.85 3.70
C PRO A 172 -7.31 -21.89 5.23
N GLU A 173 -6.56 -22.85 5.79
CA GLU A 173 -6.37 -22.95 7.24
C GLU A 173 -5.47 -21.80 7.76
N ALA A 174 -4.41 -21.47 7.05
CA ALA A 174 -3.56 -20.32 7.37
C ALA A 174 -4.36 -19.01 7.34
N ALA A 175 -5.24 -18.84 6.33
CA ALA A 175 -6.11 -17.68 6.21
C ALA A 175 -7.03 -17.54 7.44
N ARG A 176 -7.64 -18.63 7.90
CA ARG A 176 -8.47 -18.65 9.11
C ARG A 176 -7.69 -18.29 10.37
N ARG A 177 -6.52 -18.90 10.58
CA ARG A 177 -5.67 -18.63 11.75
C ARG A 177 -5.13 -17.22 11.81
N LEU A 178 -4.88 -16.62 10.65
CA LEU A 178 -4.39 -15.25 10.54
C LEU A 178 -5.49 -14.20 10.42
N PHE A 179 -6.77 -14.63 10.40
CA PHE A 179 -7.94 -13.76 10.21
C PHE A 179 -7.87 -12.90 8.94
N ILE A 180 -7.38 -13.48 7.84
CA ILE A 180 -7.26 -12.81 6.53
C ILE A 180 -7.86 -13.68 5.42
N SER A 181 -8.06 -13.10 4.23
CA SER A 181 -8.59 -13.85 3.09
C SER A 181 -7.56 -14.84 2.53
N VAL A 182 -8.06 -15.90 1.88
CA VAL A 182 -7.22 -16.86 1.13
C VAL A 182 -6.39 -16.14 0.05
N LYS A 183 -6.96 -15.12 -0.61
CA LYS A 183 -6.29 -14.27 -1.59
C LYS A 183 -5.10 -13.54 -0.96
N THR A 184 -5.30 -12.99 0.23
CA THR A 184 -4.24 -12.28 0.99
C THR A 184 -3.08 -13.21 1.33
N VAL A 185 -3.37 -14.46 1.80
CA VAL A 185 -2.30 -15.44 2.05
C VAL A 185 -1.53 -15.76 0.77
N LYS A 186 -2.22 -15.94 -0.37
CA LYS A 186 -1.56 -16.19 -1.67
C LYS A 186 -0.68 -15.01 -2.08
N ASN A 187 -1.10 -13.77 -1.86
CA ASN A 187 -0.29 -12.59 -2.15
C ASN A 187 0.99 -12.55 -1.31
N HIS A 188 0.87 -12.82 0.01
CA HIS A 188 2.06 -12.93 0.87
C HIS A 188 3.00 -14.05 0.41
N LEU A 189 2.47 -15.21 0.01
CA LEU A 189 3.29 -16.30 -0.50
C LEU A 189 4.02 -15.94 -1.80
N SER A 190 3.36 -15.24 -2.72
CA SER A 190 4.00 -14.74 -3.95
C SER A 190 5.15 -13.78 -3.63
N SER A 191 4.95 -12.84 -2.72
CA SER A 191 5.98 -11.91 -2.25
C SER A 191 7.15 -12.66 -1.58
N ILE A 192 6.85 -13.64 -0.70
CA ILE A 192 7.86 -14.49 -0.04
C ILE A 192 8.67 -15.25 -1.08
N TYR A 193 8.02 -15.86 -2.07
CA TYR A 193 8.72 -16.63 -3.11
C TYR A 193 9.66 -15.75 -3.92
N GLN A 194 9.24 -14.56 -4.27
CA GLN A 194 10.07 -13.57 -4.96
C GLN A 194 11.27 -13.13 -4.11
N LYS A 195 11.02 -12.74 -2.85
CA LYS A 195 12.07 -12.27 -1.92
C LYS A 195 13.09 -13.35 -1.57
N LEU A 196 12.64 -14.58 -1.48
CA LEU A 196 13.50 -15.75 -1.19
C LEU A 196 14.02 -16.40 -2.46
N ASP A 197 13.72 -15.89 -3.67
CA ASP A 197 14.08 -16.51 -4.93
C ASP A 197 13.77 -18.02 -4.91
N SER A 198 12.50 -18.35 -4.67
CA SER A 198 11.99 -19.72 -4.55
C SER A 198 10.76 -19.89 -5.44
N HIS A 199 10.55 -21.12 -5.93
CA HIS A 199 9.46 -21.40 -6.87
C HIS A 199 8.29 -22.14 -6.22
N ASP A 200 8.49 -22.66 -5.03
CA ASP A 200 7.47 -23.41 -4.30
C ASP A 200 7.59 -23.24 -2.78
N ARG A 201 6.57 -23.76 -2.07
CA ARG A 201 6.47 -23.70 -0.62
C ARG A 201 7.64 -24.38 0.09
N ALA A 202 8.04 -25.57 -0.38
CA ALA A 202 9.08 -26.36 0.27
C ALA A 202 10.43 -25.66 0.18
N GLN A 203 10.76 -25.11 -0.99
CA GLN A 203 11.98 -24.33 -1.21
C GLN A 203 11.99 -23.06 -0.36
N ALA A 204 10.86 -22.32 -0.30
CA ALA A 204 10.74 -21.11 0.49
C ALA A 204 10.96 -21.37 1.99
N VAL A 205 10.34 -22.42 2.54
CA VAL A 205 10.50 -22.83 3.94
C VAL A 205 11.95 -23.24 4.22
N LEU A 206 12.55 -24.10 3.40
CA LEU A 206 13.94 -24.52 3.58
C LEU A 206 14.93 -23.35 3.50
N LYS A 207 14.73 -22.43 2.57
CA LYS A 207 15.60 -21.26 2.39
C LYS A 207 15.47 -20.30 3.58
N ALA A 208 14.25 -20.06 4.07
CA ALA A 208 14.00 -19.25 5.26
C ALA A 208 14.63 -19.85 6.53
N MET A 209 14.57 -21.16 6.70
CA MET A 209 15.23 -21.85 7.82
C MET A 209 16.75 -21.73 7.75
N ARG A 210 17.35 -21.90 6.57
CA ARG A 210 18.80 -21.73 6.36
C ARG A 210 19.27 -20.30 6.63
N MET A 211 18.42 -19.32 6.33
CA MET A 211 18.70 -17.90 6.58
C MET A 211 18.38 -17.47 8.01
N GLY A 212 17.85 -18.34 8.86
CA GLY A 212 17.47 -18.05 10.24
C GLY A 212 16.23 -17.15 10.38
N LEU A 213 15.44 -16.98 9.30
CA LEU A 213 14.23 -16.16 9.27
C LEU A 213 13.07 -16.83 10.03
N ILE A 214 13.02 -18.16 10.04
CA ILE A 214 12.06 -18.95 10.82
C ILE A 214 12.80 -20.10 11.52
N ARG A 215 12.27 -20.48 12.71
CA ARG A 215 12.67 -21.68 13.43
C ARG A 215 11.47 -22.59 13.56
N MET A 216 11.67 -23.87 13.44
CA MET A 216 10.67 -24.88 13.83
C MET A 216 10.98 -25.24 15.28
N ASP A 217 10.00 -24.96 16.15
CA ASP A 217 10.00 -25.46 17.53
C ASP A 217 9.55 -26.90 17.53
#